data_9204b4a57728c0ee832d4e386943fd4c
#
_entry.id   9204b4a57728c0ee832d4e386943fd4c
#
_cell.length_a   1.000
_cell.length_b   1.000
_cell.length_c   1.000
_cell.angle_alpha   90.00
_cell.angle_beta   90.00
_cell.angle_gamma   90.00
#
_symmetry.space_group_name_H-M   'P 1'
#
loop_
_entity.id
_entity.type
_entity.pdbx_description
1 polymer ?
#
loop_
_entity_poly.entity_id
_entity_poly.type
_entity_poly.pdbx_seq_one_letter_code
_entity_poly.pdbx_strand_id
1 'polypeptide(L)'
;MKENIQTTLFQLLKQKIAGEESIGNALSDLLSVSPDAVYRRYRNETPLTIQELKKICNHFEISFDALCEMGDGKVVFSYPPLNTFDFSLESYLEGILKAFQKLKSLSSPEIILSVNNVHLFQLLNFPQLVRFKLYFWAKTHLQIPDYKDKHFRHEKTSENAFALGKEILQIYNSIPSKEIYDFDFMRGFMRQIQYYYKAHHFEDPEYALFLFDRMLLMSSHLKEQANVGKKFMFGTQVPASGNSFEMYLNETINSDVTFYFNSKEQQGLYLTHNIMNYLETTNQSYVSDSKMIIDKQIANSSLISIVNEKERNHFFYEFERTIHLFRKKIEADLES
;
A
#
# COMPACT_ATOMS: atom_id res chain seq x y z
N MET A 1 11.59 31.75 7.52
CA MET A 1 12.00 31.58 8.96
C MET A 1 11.82 30.11 9.27
N LYS A 2 12.86 29.40 9.76
CA LYS A 2 12.66 28.02 10.22
C LYS A 2 11.66 28.03 11.38
N GLU A 3 10.61 27.24 11.28
CA GLU A 3 9.64 27.08 12.36
C GLU A 3 10.35 26.58 13.64
N ASN A 4 9.91 27.03 14.80
CA ASN A 4 10.51 26.59 16.05
C ASN A 4 10.19 25.12 16.27
N ILE A 5 11.21 24.26 16.44
CA ILE A 5 11.09 22.81 16.65
C ILE A 5 10.02 22.46 17.71
N GLN A 6 9.94 23.26 18.78
CA GLN A 6 8.95 23.08 19.84
C GLN A 6 7.52 23.31 19.32
N THR A 7 7.31 24.31 18.47
CA THR A 7 6.02 24.56 17.83
C THR A 7 5.61 23.38 16.94
N THR A 8 6.51 22.91 16.09
CA THR A 8 6.30 21.75 15.20
C THR A 8 5.97 20.49 16.02
N LEU A 9 6.69 20.25 17.11
CA LEU A 9 6.42 19.11 18.01
C LEU A 9 4.98 19.17 18.55
N PHE A 10 4.56 20.33 19.08
CA PHE A 10 3.22 20.46 19.64
C PHE A 10 2.10 20.38 18.58
N GLN A 11 2.36 20.77 17.35
CA GLN A 11 1.43 20.54 16.23
C GLN A 11 1.25 19.05 15.95
N LEU A 12 2.36 18.28 15.91
CA LEU A 12 2.30 16.83 15.74
C LEU A 12 1.60 16.13 16.90
N LEU A 13 1.84 16.58 18.13
CA LEU A 13 1.17 16.04 19.31
C LEU A 13 -0.35 16.24 19.26
N LYS A 14 -0.83 17.38 18.77
CA LYS A 14 -2.26 17.63 18.55
C LYS A 14 -2.90 16.63 17.59
N GLN A 15 -2.17 16.16 16.59
CA GLN A 15 -2.68 15.19 15.64
C GLN A 15 -2.67 13.75 16.20
N LYS A 16 -1.73 13.47 17.13
CA LYS A 16 -1.58 12.14 17.73
C LYS A 16 -2.42 11.91 18.99
N ILE A 17 -2.67 12.96 19.77
CA ILE A 17 -3.54 12.92 20.95
C ILE A 17 -4.97 13.11 20.46
N ALA A 18 -5.62 11.98 20.10
CA ALA A 18 -7.02 11.98 19.66
C ALA A 18 -7.96 11.83 20.86
N GLY A 19 -9.09 12.55 20.85
CA GLY A 19 -10.16 12.39 21.83
C GLY A 19 -10.29 13.52 22.86
N GLU A 20 -10.96 13.23 23.97
CA GLU A 20 -11.25 14.17 25.06
C GLU A 20 -10.03 14.53 25.94
N GLU A 21 -8.91 13.85 25.75
CA GLU A 21 -7.69 14.09 26.52
C GLU A 21 -7.00 15.37 26.06
N SER A 22 -6.80 16.31 27.01
CA SER A 22 -6.07 17.53 26.70
C SER A 22 -4.56 17.28 26.65
N ILE A 23 -3.86 17.95 25.74
CA ILE A 23 -2.38 17.94 25.67
C ILE A 23 -1.77 18.23 27.07
N GLY A 24 -2.43 19.10 27.86
CA GLY A 24 -2.00 19.41 29.22
C GLY A 24 -1.96 18.19 30.11
N ASN A 25 -2.98 17.34 30.07
CA ASN A 25 -3.06 16.13 30.91
C ASN A 25 -2.08 15.05 30.41
N ALA A 26 -2.12 14.76 29.13
CA ALA A 26 -1.23 13.72 28.55
C ALA A 26 0.25 13.99 28.80
N LEU A 27 0.69 15.25 28.74
CA LEU A 27 2.10 15.59 28.95
C LEU A 27 2.45 15.87 30.42
N SER A 28 1.51 16.26 31.26
CA SER A 28 1.79 16.52 32.70
C SER A 28 2.24 15.25 33.42
N ASP A 29 1.58 14.13 33.17
CA ASP A 29 1.95 12.85 33.76
C ASP A 29 3.28 12.32 33.17
N LEU A 30 3.45 12.40 31.85
CA LEU A 30 4.67 11.97 31.18
C LEU A 30 5.91 12.74 31.62
N LEU A 31 5.79 14.04 31.80
CA LEU A 31 6.90 14.92 32.16
C LEU A 31 7.00 15.16 33.67
N SER A 32 6.03 14.73 34.47
CA SER A 32 5.92 14.98 35.92
C SER A 32 5.91 16.48 36.23
N VAL A 33 5.12 17.28 35.51
CA VAL A 33 4.96 18.73 35.67
C VAL A 33 3.48 19.09 35.73
N SER A 34 3.15 20.29 36.20
CA SER A 34 1.77 20.75 36.21
C SER A 34 1.23 21.01 34.80
N PRO A 35 -0.10 20.89 34.55
CA PRO A 35 -0.71 21.26 33.27
C PRO A 35 -0.38 22.68 32.81
N ASP A 36 -0.31 23.65 33.75
CA ASP A 36 0.10 25.02 33.45
C ASP A 36 1.54 25.09 32.90
N ALA A 37 2.46 24.32 33.48
CA ALA A 37 3.83 24.22 32.98
C ALA A 37 3.91 23.59 31.58
N VAL A 38 2.99 22.66 31.23
CA VAL A 38 2.84 22.14 29.85
C VAL A 38 2.37 23.24 28.92
N TYR A 39 1.33 23.99 29.30
CA TYR A 39 0.81 25.08 28.46
C TYR A 39 1.80 26.23 28.25
N ARG A 40 2.68 26.54 29.23
CA ARG A 40 3.80 27.49 29.02
C ARG A 40 4.76 26.99 27.92
N ARG A 41 5.07 25.68 27.90
CA ARG A 41 5.88 25.09 26.84
C ARG A 41 5.15 25.15 25.53
N TYR A 42 3.87 24.81 25.47
CA TYR A 42 3.03 24.91 24.30
C TYR A 42 3.03 26.32 23.68
N ARG A 43 2.98 27.37 24.51
CA ARG A 43 3.05 28.76 24.05
C ARG A 43 4.46 29.28 23.80
N ASN A 44 5.48 28.41 23.88
CA ASN A 44 6.90 28.77 23.76
C ASN A 44 7.39 29.78 24.82
N GLU A 45 6.70 29.93 25.98
CA GLU A 45 7.12 30.76 27.11
C GLU A 45 8.25 30.08 27.89
N THR A 46 8.33 28.75 27.85
CA THR A 46 9.37 27.95 28.49
C THR A 46 9.88 26.91 27.46
N PRO A 47 11.20 26.79 27.24
CA PRO A 47 11.76 25.77 26.37
C PRO A 47 11.63 24.39 27.01
N LEU A 48 11.43 23.37 26.13
CA LEU A 48 11.59 21.97 26.52
C LEU A 48 13.07 21.66 26.75
N THR A 49 13.34 20.90 27.79
CA THR A 49 14.69 20.30 27.96
C THR A 49 14.88 19.14 26.98
N ILE A 50 16.13 18.78 26.69
CA ILE A 50 16.45 17.62 25.84
C ILE A 50 15.86 16.33 26.44
N GLN A 51 15.86 16.19 27.76
CA GLN A 51 15.29 15.03 28.44
C GLN A 51 13.77 14.95 28.29
N GLU A 52 13.05 16.08 28.40
CA GLU A 52 11.61 16.15 28.16
C GLU A 52 11.30 15.83 26.70
N LEU A 53 12.04 16.42 25.78
CA LEU A 53 11.89 16.15 24.36
C LEU A 53 12.09 14.66 24.02
N LYS A 54 13.15 14.03 24.57
CA LYS A 54 13.38 12.60 24.43
C LYS A 54 12.21 11.76 24.97
N LYS A 55 11.68 12.10 26.15
CA LYS A 55 10.52 11.39 26.73
C LYS A 55 9.30 11.49 25.83
N ILE A 56 8.99 12.70 25.34
CA ILE A 56 7.86 12.94 24.42
C ILE A 56 8.05 12.17 23.13
N CYS A 57 9.22 12.28 22.47
CA CYS A 57 9.50 11.59 21.22
C CYS A 57 9.37 10.07 21.36
N ASN A 58 9.88 9.49 22.44
CA ASN A 58 9.79 8.05 22.66
C ASN A 58 8.34 7.61 22.96
N HIS A 59 7.58 8.37 23.76
CA HIS A 59 6.23 7.98 24.16
C HIS A 59 5.23 8.08 23.00
N PHE A 60 5.36 9.12 22.18
CA PHE A 60 4.47 9.35 21.03
C PHE A 60 5.04 8.84 19.70
N GLU A 61 6.15 8.09 19.73
CA GLU A 61 6.82 7.57 18.53
C GLU A 61 7.07 8.66 17.47
N ILE A 62 7.64 9.79 17.91
CA ILE A 62 8.03 10.91 17.05
C ILE A 62 9.55 10.86 16.83
N SER A 63 9.97 10.83 15.56
CA SER A 63 11.40 10.93 15.24
C SER A 63 11.93 12.34 15.52
N PHE A 64 12.97 12.43 16.36
CA PHE A 64 13.63 13.72 16.63
C PHE A 64 14.32 14.27 15.37
N ASP A 65 14.92 13.40 14.54
CA ASP A 65 15.57 13.82 13.30
C ASP A 65 14.55 14.38 12.29
N ALA A 66 13.34 13.80 12.25
CA ALA A 66 12.25 14.32 11.44
C ALA A 66 11.77 15.70 11.94
N LEU A 67 11.74 15.91 13.28
CA LEU A 67 11.40 17.21 13.87
C LEU A 67 12.42 18.30 13.55
N CYS A 68 13.70 17.94 13.55
CA CYS A 68 14.78 18.89 13.34
C CYS A 68 14.96 19.27 11.86
N GLU A 69 14.24 18.60 10.91
CA GLU A 69 14.49 18.76 9.48
C GLU A 69 16.00 18.87 9.21
N MET A 70 16.77 17.90 9.73
CA MET A 70 18.21 17.92 9.62
C MET A 70 18.58 17.96 8.15
N GLY A 71 18.81 19.17 7.63
CA GLY A 71 19.18 19.47 6.25
C GLY A 71 20.35 18.62 5.77
N ASP A 72 20.74 18.73 4.52
CA ASP A 72 21.78 18.02 3.80
C ASP A 72 21.37 16.67 3.17
N GLY A 73 20.16 16.64 2.56
CA GLY A 73 19.76 15.51 1.71
C GLY A 73 19.44 14.22 2.47
N LYS A 74 19.26 14.27 3.80
CA LYS A 74 18.82 13.13 4.61
C LYS A 74 17.31 13.08 4.72
N VAL A 75 16.74 11.89 4.53
CA VAL A 75 15.30 11.64 4.66
C VAL A 75 15.09 10.57 5.73
N VAL A 76 14.17 10.83 6.67
CA VAL A 76 13.76 9.86 7.68
C VAL A 76 12.56 9.09 7.15
N PHE A 77 12.64 7.76 7.26
CA PHE A 77 11.55 6.85 6.93
C PHE A 77 11.10 6.09 8.17
N SER A 78 9.79 5.93 8.33
CA SER A 78 9.21 4.95 9.25
C SER A 78 9.30 3.57 8.61
N TYR A 79 9.79 2.60 9.36
CA TYR A 79 9.92 1.22 8.93
C TYR A 79 9.26 0.29 9.95
N PRO A 80 8.06 -0.25 9.70
CA PRO A 80 7.47 -1.27 10.54
C PRO A 80 8.11 -2.63 10.19
N PRO A 81 8.95 -3.21 11.08
CA PRO A 81 9.57 -4.50 10.78
C PRO A 81 8.53 -5.61 10.73
N LEU A 82 8.63 -6.49 9.72
CA LEU A 82 7.85 -7.72 9.69
C LEU A 82 8.42 -8.69 10.72
N ASN A 83 7.56 -9.16 11.63
CA ASN A 83 7.94 -10.24 12.53
C ASN A 83 7.88 -11.58 11.78
N THR A 84 9.05 -12.10 11.39
CA THR A 84 9.13 -13.37 10.66
C THR A 84 8.92 -14.60 11.56
N PHE A 85 9.05 -14.45 12.89
CA PHE A 85 8.83 -15.55 13.84
C PHE A 85 7.35 -15.79 14.13
N ASP A 86 6.52 -14.74 14.03
CA ASP A 86 5.08 -14.79 14.29
C ASP A 86 4.31 -14.13 13.14
N PHE A 87 4.70 -14.48 11.91
CA PHE A 87 4.04 -13.96 10.71
C PHE A 87 2.71 -14.64 10.49
N SER A 88 1.64 -13.85 10.47
CA SER A 88 0.33 -14.29 9.99
C SER A 88 -0.20 -13.37 8.91
N LEU A 89 -1.05 -13.92 8.03
CA LEU A 89 -1.75 -13.13 7.02
C LEU A 89 -2.59 -12.04 7.68
N GLU A 90 -3.26 -12.38 8.77
CA GLU A 90 -4.13 -11.50 9.52
C GLU A 90 -3.35 -10.30 10.06
N SER A 91 -2.23 -10.53 10.75
CA SER A 91 -1.41 -9.44 11.29
C SER A 91 -0.85 -8.51 10.20
N TYR A 92 -0.51 -9.06 9.03
CA TYR A 92 -0.08 -8.29 7.87
C TYR A 92 -1.21 -7.40 7.32
N LEU A 93 -2.42 -7.97 7.15
CA LEU A 93 -3.58 -7.23 6.68
C LEU A 93 -4.06 -6.17 7.70
N GLU A 94 -3.97 -6.45 9.00
CA GLU A 94 -4.26 -5.47 10.06
C GLU A 94 -3.34 -4.25 9.98
N GLY A 95 -2.05 -4.46 9.70
CA GLY A 95 -1.10 -3.36 9.49
C GLY A 95 -1.50 -2.46 8.32
N ILE A 96 -1.89 -3.07 7.18
CA ILE A 96 -2.39 -2.35 6.01
C ILE A 96 -3.70 -1.63 6.33
N LEU A 97 -4.63 -2.30 7.00
CA LEU A 97 -5.92 -1.71 7.38
C LEU A 97 -5.74 -0.45 8.23
N LYS A 98 -4.87 -0.50 9.25
CA LYS A 98 -4.54 0.67 10.08
C LYS A 98 -4.02 1.85 9.25
N ALA A 99 -3.13 1.59 8.28
CA ALA A 99 -2.63 2.63 7.38
C ALA A 99 -3.76 3.25 6.53
N PHE A 100 -4.66 2.42 6.01
CA PHE A 100 -5.81 2.91 5.22
C PHE A 100 -6.86 3.64 6.06
N GLN A 101 -7.11 3.21 7.29
CA GLN A 101 -7.99 3.91 8.24
C GLN A 101 -7.44 5.30 8.58
N LYS A 102 -6.11 5.40 8.83
CA LYS A 102 -5.42 6.67 9.01
C LYS A 102 -5.59 7.57 7.78
N LEU A 103 -5.37 7.03 6.57
CA LEU A 103 -5.53 7.79 5.32
C LEU A 103 -6.98 8.27 5.13
N LYS A 104 -7.96 7.41 5.38
CA LYS A 104 -9.39 7.74 5.28
C LYS A 104 -9.83 8.83 6.26
N SER A 105 -9.18 8.95 7.41
CA SER A 105 -9.48 9.98 8.40
C SER A 105 -9.03 11.39 8.01
N LEU A 106 -8.18 11.51 6.98
CA LEU A 106 -7.72 12.80 6.45
C LEU A 106 -8.81 13.47 5.59
N SER A 107 -8.75 14.80 5.46
CA SER A 107 -9.72 15.57 4.67
C SER A 107 -9.39 15.49 3.18
N SER A 108 -10.32 14.96 2.40
CA SER A 108 -10.21 14.81 0.94
C SER A 108 -8.93 14.05 0.52
N PRO A 109 -8.72 12.82 0.99
CA PRO A 109 -7.54 12.06 0.61
C PRO A 109 -7.59 11.65 -0.87
N GLU A 110 -6.43 11.68 -1.52
CA GLU A 110 -6.19 11.17 -2.87
C GLU A 110 -4.95 10.28 -2.86
N ILE A 111 -4.90 9.29 -3.76
CA ILE A 111 -3.74 8.43 -3.92
C ILE A 111 -3.26 8.40 -5.36
N ILE A 112 -1.95 8.25 -5.54
CA ILE A 112 -1.33 7.95 -6.83
C ILE A 112 -0.46 6.72 -6.65
N LEU A 113 -0.68 5.72 -7.52
CA LEU A 113 0.08 4.46 -7.54
C LEU A 113 0.89 4.38 -8.83
N SER A 114 2.18 4.14 -8.72
CA SER A 114 3.00 3.66 -9.82
C SER A 114 3.13 2.14 -9.70
N VAL A 115 2.67 1.39 -10.72
CA VAL A 115 2.45 -0.05 -10.64
C VAL A 115 3.31 -0.78 -11.66
N ASN A 116 4.54 -1.12 -11.28
CA ASN A 116 5.40 -2.02 -12.06
C ASN A 116 5.27 -3.50 -11.64
N ASN A 117 4.53 -3.76 -10.57
CA ASN A 117 4.15 -5.08 -10.10
C ASN A 117 2.77 -5.01 -9.49
N VAL A 118 1.99 -6.10 -9.60
CA VAL A 118 0.63 -6.10 -9.06
C VAL A 118 0.61 -5.72 -7.58
N HIS A 119 -0.13 -4.69 -7.25
CA HIS A 119 -0.34 -4.30 -5.87
C HIS A 119 -1.46 -5.13 -5.22
N LEU A 120 -1.37 -5.25 -3.90
CA LEU A 120 -2.27 -6.12 -3.14
C LEU A 120 -3.75 -5.76 -3.30
N PHE A 121 -4.08 -4.46 -3.44
CA PHE A 121 -5.48 -3.99 -3.42
C PHE A 121 -6.32 -4.58 -4.55
N GLN A 122 -5.78 -4.69 -5.77
CA GLN A 122 -6.49 -5.37 -6.86
C GLN A 122 -6.60 -6.88 -6.62
N LEU A 123 -5.58 -7.50 -6.02
CA LEU A 123 -5.62 -8.92 -5.67
C LEU A 123 -6.65 -9.23 -4.58
N LEU A 124 -6.93 -8.30 -3.65
CA LEU A 124 -7.90 -8.52 -2.57
C LEU A 124 -9.33 -8.80 -3.09
N ASN A 125 -9.65 -8.41 -4.33
CA ASN A 125 -10.89 -8.85 -4.99
C ASN A 125 -10.93 -10.36 -5.27
N PHE A 126 -9.76 -11.04 -5.26
CA PHE A 126 -9.58 -12.44 -5.62
C PHE A 126 -8.78 -13.15 -4.52
N PRO A 127 -9.43 -13.62 -3.44
CA PRO A 127 -8.75 -14.19 -2.26
C PRO A 127 -7.77 -15.33 -2.59
N GLN A 128 -8.05 -16.08 -3.67
CA GLN A 128 -7.19 -17.17 -4.13
C GLN A 128 -5.82 -16.65 -4.62
N LEU A 129 -5.81 -15.52 -5.33
CA LEU A 129 -4.57 -14.88 -5.80
C LEU A 129 -3.78 -14.32 -4.62
N VAL A 130 -4.46 -13.68 -3.64
CA VAL A 130 -3.83 -13.17 -2.42
C VAL A 130 -3.17 -14.30 -1.64
N ARG A 131 -3.90 -15.41 -1.42
CA ARG A 131 -3.37 -16.58 -0.71
C ARG A 131 -2.10 -17.12 -1.36
N PHE A 132 -2.14 -17.32 -2.68
CA PHE A 132 -0.95 -17.79 -3.41
C PHE A 132 0.21 -16.80 -3.27
N LYS A 133 -0.04 -15.49 -3.42
CA LYS A 133 0.98 -14.45 -3.30
C LYS A 133 1.65 -14.47 -1.93
N LEU A 134 0.87 -14.56 -0.87
CA LEU A 134 1.37 -14.57 0.50
C LEU A 134 2.08 -15.87 0.85
N TYR A 135 1.55 -17.00 0.39
CA TYR A 135 2.25 -18.29 0.53
C TYR A 135 3.60 -18.28 -0.17
N PHE A 136 3.66 -17.75 -1.41
CA PHE A 136 4.90 -17.59 -2.15
C PHE A 136 5.91 -16.74 -1.37
N TRP A 137 5.47 -15.62 -0.78
CA TRP A 137 6.34 -14.78 0.01
C TRP A 137 6.81 -15.44 1.30
N ALA A 138 5.90 -16.08 2.03
CA ALA A 138 6.21 -16.77 3.28
C ALA A 138 7.24 -17.89 3.06
N LYS A 139 7.07 -18.69 2.01
CA LYS A 139 7.96 -19.81 1.69
C LYS A 139 9.27 -19.36 1.06
N THR A 140 9.21 -18.51 0.03
CA THR A 140 10.38 -18.22 -0.82
C THR A 140 11.23 -17.06 -0.30
N HIS A 141 10.58 -15.99 0.17
CA HIS A 141 11.30 -14.78 0.55
C HIS A 141 11.54 -14.67 2.05
N LEU A 142 10.52 -14.91 2.86
CA LEU A 142 10.65 -14.84 4.32
C LEU A 142 11.21 -16.14 4.90
N GLN A 143 11.17 -17.25 4.13
CA GLN A 143 11.65 -18.57 4.54
C GLN A 143 11.13 -18.99 5.91
N ILE A 144 9.82 -18.74 6.14
CA ILE A 144 9.18 -19.09 7.41
C ILE A 144 9.24 -20.61 7.60
N PRO A 145 9.76 -21.10 8.74
CA PRO A 145 9.99 -22.54 8.95
C PRO A 145 8.75 -23.41 8.69
N ASP A 146 7.58 -22.94 9.11
CA ASP A 146 6.29 -23.63 8.95
C ASP A 146 5.88 -23.85 7.50
N TYR A 147 6.46 -23.11 6.55
CA TYR A 147 6.16 -23.22 5.11
C TYR A 147 7.21 -24.02 4.33
N LYS A 148 8.35 -24.39 4.97
CA LYS A 148 9.49 -25.00 4.29
C LYS A 148 9.09 -26.25 3.49
N ASP A 149 8.40 -27.20 4.14
CA ASP A 149 8.04 -28.50 3.58
C ASP A 149 6.58 -28.58 3.14
N LYS A 150 5.81 -27.49 3.25
CA LYS A 150 4.43 -27.45 2.81
C LYS A 150 4.32 -27.23 1.31
N HIS A 151 3.36 -27.91 0.67
CA HIS A 151 2.90 -27.62 -0.66
C HIS A 151 1.72 -26.65 -0.60
N PHE A 152 1.54 -25.86 -1.66
CA PHE A 152 0.38 -25.00 -1.78
C PHE A 152 -0.85 -25.84 -2.07
N ARG A 153 -1.88 -25.72 -1.24
CA ARG A 153 -3.13 -26.45 -1.38
C ARG A 153 -4.34 -25.52 -1.39
N HIS A 154 -5.43 -26.05 -1.95
CA HIS A 154 -6.71 -25.36 -1.91
C HIS A 154 -7.26 -25.39 -0.49
N GLU A 155 -7.14 -24.30 0.22
CA GLU A 155 -7.79 -24.05 1.50
C GLU A 155 -8.69 -22.82 1.39
N LYS A 156 -9.72 -22.75 2.22
CA LYS A 156 -10.48 -21.52 2.37
C LYS A 156 -9.61 -20.49 3.09
N THR A 157 -9.65 -19.25 2.64
CA THR A 157 -9.11 -18.11 3.40
C THR A 157 -9.84 -18.03 4.73
N SER A 158 -9.14 -17.76 5.84
CA SER A 158 -9.79 -17.59 7.13
C SER A 158 -10.85 -16.48 7.05
N GLU A 159 -11.94 -16.62 7.79
CA GLU A 159 -13.02 -15.63 7.80
C GLU A 159 -12.50 -14.25 8.22
N ASN A 160 -11.58 -14.22 9.18
CA ASN A 160 -10.96 -12.96 9.63
C ASN A 160 -10.11 -12.31 8.54
N ALA A 161 -9.22 -13.05 7.89
CA ALA A 161 -8.40 -12.51 6.79
C ALA A 161 -9.27 -12.03 5.61
N PHE A 162 -10.37 -12.75 5.32
CA PHE A 162 -11.33 -12.32 4.31
C PHE A 162 -12.04 -11.01 4.70
N ALA A 163 -12.47 -10.88 5.97
CA ALA A 163 -13.12 -9.68 6.48
C ALA A 163 -12.17 -8.47 6.44
N LEU A 164 -10.92 -8.63 6.88
CA LEU A 164 -9.88 -7.60 6.81
C LEU A 164 -9.63 -7.15 5.37
N GLY A 165 -9.48 -8.10 4.44
CA GLY A 165 -9.29 -7.80 3.02
C GLY A 165 -10.46 -7.01 2.42
N LYS A 166 -11.70 -7.37 2.79
CA LYS A 166 -12.91 -6.67 2.37
C LYS A 166 -12.96 -5.23 2.92
N GLU A 167 -12.59 -5.02 4.18
CA GLU A 167 -12.55 -3.68 4.78
C GLU A 167 -11.48 -2.80 4.12
N ILE A 168 -10.29 -3.32 3.86
CA ILE A 168 -9.25 -2.62 3.10
C ILE A 168 -9.78 -2.20 1.72
N LEU A 169 -10.42 -3.11 0.98
CA LEU A 169 -11.02 -2.81 -0.33
C LEU A 169 -12.08 -1.72 -0.26
N GLN A 170 -12.95 -1.74 0.75
CA GLN A 170 -13.96 -0.70 0.94
C GLN A 170 -13.32 0.68 1.09
N ILE A 171 -12.26 0.78 1.88
CA ILE A 171 -11.54 2.04 2.07
C ILE A 171 -10.81 2.44 0.78
N TYR A 172 -10.04 1.53 0.17
CA TYR A 172 -9.34 1.78 -1.09
C TYR A 172 -10.28 2.26 -2.20
N ASN A 173 -11.44 1.61 -2.37
CA ASN A 173 -12.43 1.99 -3.36
C ASN A 173 -13.11 3.33 -3.05
N SER A 174 -13.09 3.78 -1.79
CA SER A 174 -13.66 5.06 -1.37
C SER A 174 -12.75 6.26 -1.58
N ILE A 175 -11.48 6.06 -1.94
CA ILE A 175 -10.49 7.14 -2.12
C ILE A 175 -10.22 7.34 -3.60
N PRO A 176 -10.29 8.57 -4.15
CA PRO A 176 -9.89 8.85 -5.52
C PRO A 176 -8.46 8.39 -5.80
N SER A 177 -8.22 7.80 -6.98
CA SER A 177 -6.87 7.35 -7.33
C SER A 177 -6.49 7.62 -8.78
N LYS A 178 -5.18 7.85 -8.99
CA LYS A 178 -4.51 7.78 -10.28
C LYS A 178 -3.54 6.61 -10.23
N GLU A 179 -3.62 5.71 -11.19
CA GLU A 179 -2.82 4.49 -11.17
C GLU A 179 -2.12 4.32 -12.52
N ILE A 180 -0.79 4.23 -12.50
CA ILE A 180 0.06 4.12 -13.68
C ILE A 180 0.48 2.67 -13.82
N TYR A 181 0.06 2.03 -14.89
CA TYR A 181 0.36 0.63 -15.23
C TYR A 181 1.28 0.53 -16.43
N ASP A 182 2.05 -0.55 -16.49
CA ASP A 182 2.73 -1.02 -17.68
C ASP A 182 2.17 -2.38 -18.15
N PHE A 183 2.61 -2.85 -19.31
CA PHE A 183 2.17 -4.17 -19.84
C PHE A 183 2.68 -5.35 -19.03
N ASP A 184 3.71 -5.18 -18.22
CA ASP A 184 4.38 -6.25 -17.49
C ASP A 184 3.99 -6.35 -16.00
N PHE A 185 3.08 -5.48 -15.53
CA PHE A 185 2.71 -5.34 -14.10
C PHE A 185 2.30 -6.66 -13.41
N MET A 186 1.80 -7.66 -14.16
CA MET A 186 1.43 -8.98 -13.64
C MET A 186 2.43 -10.08 -13.99
N ARG A 187 3.42 -9.82 -14.85
CA ARG A 187 4.34 -10.83 -15.36
C ARG A 187 5.15 -11.50 -14.26
N GLY A 188 5.58 -10.73 -13.26
CA GLY A 188 6.27 -11.25 -12.08
C GLY A 188 5.44 -12.29 -11.33
N PHE A 189 4.14 -12.01 -11.15
CA PHE A 189 3.22 -12.92 -10.48
C PHE A 189 2.96 -14.20 -11.28
N MET A 190 2.78 -14.09 -12.60
CA MET A 190 2.64 -15.27 -13.48
C MET A 190 3.88 -16.16 -13.44
N ARG A 191 5.09 -15.57 -13.40
CA ARG A 191 6.35 -16.32 -13.22
C ARG A 191 6.42 -17.03 -11.88
N GLN A 192 5.88 -16.46 -10.81
CA GLN A 192 5.82 -17.10 -9.50
C GLN A 192 4.94 -18.35 -9.52
N ILE A 193 3.78 -18.29 -10.16
CA ILE A 193 2.91 -19.47 -10.35
C ILE A 193 3.63 -20.53 -11.19
N GLN A 194 4.23 -20.16 -12.32
CA GLN A 194 4.95 -21.11 -13.18
C GLN A 194 6.15 -21.73 -12.46
N TYR A 195 6.89 -20.96 -11.66
CA TYR A 195 8.00 -21.48 -10.86
C TYR A 195 7.52 -22.53 -9.85
N TYR A 196 6.45 -22.27 -9.15
CA TYR A 196 5.87 -23.21 -8.17
C TYR A 196 5.31 -24.48 -8.83
N TYR A 197 4.71 -24.32 -9.99
CA TYR A 197 4.26 -25.46 -10.79
C TYR A 197 5.44 -26.37 -11.16
N LYS A 198 6.49 -25.81 -11.77
CA LYS A 198 7.70 -26.54 -12.18
C LYS A 198 8.49 -27.15 -11.01
N ALA A 199 8.44 -26.51 -9.85
CA ALA A 199 9.08 -27.00 -8.63
C ALA A 199 8.21 -28.02 -7.87
N HIS A 200 7.07 -28.43 -8.41
CA HIS A 200 6.10 -29.35 -7.78
C HIS A 200 5.65 -28.87 -6.39
N HIS A 201 5.49 -27.56 -6.20
CA HIS A 201 5.07 -26.98 -4.92
C HIS A 201 3.56 -26.82 -4.79
N PHE A 202 2.77 -27.21 -5.79
CA PHE A 202 1.33 -27.36 -5.68
C PHE A 202 0.98 -28.79 -5.24
N GLU A 203 0.07 -28.96 -4.29
CA GLU A 203 -0.49 -30.26 -3.94
C GLU A 203 -1.33 -30.82 -5.10
N ASP A 204 -2.10 -29.94 -5.74
CA ASP A 204 -2.84 -30.19 -6.98
C ASP A 204 -2.26 -29.29 -8.09
N PRO A 205 -1.55 -29.84 -9.08
CA PRO A 205 -0.96 -29.08 -10.18
C PRO A 205 -1.99 -28.30 -11.00
N GLU A 206 -3.23 -28.76 -11.13
CA GLU A 206 -4.30 -28.06 -11.86
C GLU A 206 -4.68 -26.74 -11.20
N TYR A 207 -4.39 -26.59 -9.90
CA TYR A 207 -4.65 -25.34 -9.21
C TYR A 207 -3.86 -24.16 -9.80
N ALA A 208 -2.73 -24.40 -10.46
CA ALA A 208 -2.01 -23.38 -11.20
C ALA A 208 -2.85 -22.80 -12.35
N LEU A 209 -3.58 -23.65 -13.09
CA LEU A 209 -4.51 -23.21 -14.14
C LEU A 209 -5.66 -22.39 -13.56
N PHE A 210 -6.23 -22.85 -12.45
CA PHE A 210 -7.27 -22.11 -11.74
C PHE A 210 -6.83 -20.69 -11.31
N LEU A 211 -5.57 -20.50 -10.89
CA LEU A 211 -5.05 -19.17 -10.59
C LEU A 211 -5.01 -18.26 -11.84
N PHE A 212 -4.67 -18.79 -13.00
CA PHE A 212 -4.73 -18.04 -14.26
C PHE A 212 -6.17 -17.69 -14.65
N ASP A 213 -7.15 -18.56 -14.39
CA ASP A 213 -8.56 -18.24 -14.59
C ASP A 213 -9.02 -17.10 -13.67
N ARG A 214 -8.53 -17.04 -12.40
CA ARG A 214 -8.77 -15.89 -11.51
C ARG A 214 -8.13 -14.60 -12.03
N MET A 215 -6.96 -14.68 -12.68
CA MET A 215 -6.34 -13.51 -13.31
C MET A 215 -7.13 -13.00 -14.52
N LEU A 216 -7.73 -13.86 -15.33
CA LEU A 216 -8.62 -13.46 -16.44
C LEU A 216 -9.85 -12.71 -15.89
N LEU A 217 -10.45 -13.21 -14.80
CA LEU A 217 -11.55 -12.49 -14.14
C LEU A 217 -11.09 -11.14 -13.56
N MET A 218 -9.88 -11.07 -13.02
CA MET A 218 -9.29 -9.81 -12.53
C MET A 218 -9.06 -8.83 -13.69
N SER A 219 -8.58 -9.30 -14.85
CA SER A 219 -8.45 -8.47 -16.06
C SER A 219 -9.79 -7.87 -16.46
N SER A 220 -10.82 -8.71 -16.56
CA SER A 220 -12.17 -8.27 -16.92
C SER A 220 -12.72 -7.25 -15.93
N HIS A 221 -12.51 -7.47 -14.62
CA HIS A 221 -12.96 -6.56 -13.56
C HIS A 221 -12.22 -5.21 -13.61
N LEU A 222 -10.90 -5.22 -13.76
CA LEU A 222 -10.10 -4.00 -13.89
C LEU A 222 -10.48 -3.22 -15.15
N LYS A 223 -10.77 -3.92 -16.27
CA LYS A 223 -11.27 -3.31 -17.51
C LYS A 223 -12.61 -2.62 -17.28
N GLU A 224 -13.52 -3.24 -16.53
CA GLU A 224 -14.81 -2.64 -16.19
C GLU A 224 -14.63 -1.39 -15.32
N GLN A 225 -13.77 -1.44 -14.28
CA GLN A 225 -13.40 -0.27 -13.47
C GLN A 225 -12.84 0.87 -14.33
N ALA A 226 -11.94 0.54 -15.28
CA ALA A 226 -11.38 1.52 -16.20
C ALA A 226 -12.45 2.10 -17.15
N ASN A 227 -13.39 1.28 -17.66
CA ASN A 227 -14.46 1.74 -18.51
C ASN A 227 -15.34 2.79 -17.83
N VAL A 228 -15.67 2.57 -16.57
CA VAL A 228 -16.58 3.46 -15.81
C VAL A 228 -15.85 4.54 -15.02
N GLY A 229 -14.52 4.47 -14.93
CA GLY A 229 -13.70 5.40 -14.15
C GLY A 229 -13.99 5.36 -12.65
N LYS A 230 -14.34 4.21 -12.12
CA LYS A 230 -14.67 4.00 -10.70
C LYS A 230 -14.14 2.68 -10.19
N LYS A 231 -13.70 2.65 -8.94
CA LYS A 231 -13.34 1.41 -8.25
C LYS A 231 -14.56 0.83 -7.52
N PHE A 232 -14.71 -0.48 -7.58
CA PHE A 232 -15.73 -1.24 -6.85
C PHE A 232 -15.29 -2.68 -6.64
N MET A 233 -15.94 -3.39 -5.73
CA MET A 233 -15.60 -4.78 -5.44
C MET A 233 -16.08 -5.72 -6.54
N PHE A 234 -15.29 -6.74 -6.82
CA PHE A 234 -15.68 -7.80 -7.76
C PHE A 234 -16.99 -8.47 -7.33
N GLY A 235 -17.87 -8.71 -8.31
CA GLY A 235 -19.19 -9.32 -8.06
C GLY A 235 -20.25 -8.37 -7.48
N THR A 236 -19.95 -7.07 -7.34
CA THR A 236 -20.93 -6.07 -6.95
C THR A 236 -21.37 -5.22 -8.15
N GLN A 237 -22.51 -4.55 -8.02
CA GLN A 237 -22.96 -3.60 -9.05
C GLN A 237 -22.03 -2.38 -9.11
N VAL A 238 -21.89 -1.83 -10.32
CA VAL A 238 -21.18 -0.56 -10.52
C VAL A 238 -21.88 0.54 -9.72
N PRO A 239 -21.17 1.27 -8.85
CA PRO A 239 -21.79 2.31 -8.04
C PRO A 239 -22.26 3.49 -8.91
N ALA A 240 -23.50 3.95 -8.71
CA ALA A 240 -24.06 5.11 -9.40
C ALA A 240 -23.22 6.38 -9.13
N SER A 241 -22.78 6.57 -7.89
CA SER A 241 -21.84 7.61 -7.46
C SER A 241 -20.58 6.97 -6.89
N GLY A 242 -19.45 7.67 -6.91
CA GLY A 242 -18.19 7.14 -6.37
C GLY A 242 -17.02 8.03 -6.72
N ASN A 243 -15.87 7.72 -6.12
CA ASN A 243 -14.65 8.47 -6.34
C ASN A 243 -14.00 8.11 -7.69
N SER A 244 -13.29 9.07 -8.27
CA SER A 244 -12.64 8.90 -9.57
C SER A 244 -11.53 7.83 -9.52
N PHE A 245 -11.47 7.05 -10.59
CA PHE A 245 -10.39 6.13 -10.88
C PHE A 245 -9.82 6.49 -12.25
N GLU A 246 -8.62 7.04 -12.25
CA GLU A 246 -7.89 7.37 -13.46
C GLU A 246 -6.80 6.31 -13.66
N MET A 247 -6.94 5.50 -14.70
CA MET A 247 -5.97 4.48 -15.08
C MET A 247 -5.13 4.99 -16.25
N TYR A 248 -3.82 5.01 -16.06
CA TYR A 248 -2.84 5.44 -17.04
C TYR A 248 -2.01 4.26 -17.52
N LEU A 249 -1.75 4.20 -18.83
CA LEU A 249 -0.78 3.28 -19.43
C LEU A 249 0.52 4.03 -19.71
N ASN A 250 1.61 3.54 -19.13
CA ASN A 250 2.96 3.95 -19.47
C ASN A 250 3.71 2.79 -20.12
N GLU A 251 4.19 2.97 -21.35
CA GLU A 251 4.84 1.90 -22.12
C GLU A 251 6.36 1.88 -21.93
N THR A 252 6.94 2.91 -21.33
CA THR A 252 8.39 3.14 -21.39
C THR A 252 9.08 3.23 -20.03
N ILE A 253 8.36 3.49 -18.97
CA ILE A 253 8.94 3.78 -17.65
C ILE A 253 8.49 2.71 -16.64
N ASN A 254 9.42 1.83 -16.29
CA ASN A 254 9.29 0.99 -15.11
C ASN A 254 9.86 1.75 -13.92
N SER A 255 8.99 2.29 -13.07
CA SER A 255 9.39 2.85 -11.78
C SER A 255 9.15 1.84 -10.67
N ASP A 256 9.78 2.05 -9.51
CA ASP A 256 9.48 1.28 -8.31
C ASP A 256 8.02 1.49 -7.90
N VAL A 257 7.43 0.48 -7.25
CA VAL A 257 6.07 0.60 -6.71
C VAL A 257 6.05 1.68 -5.65
N THR A 258 5.42 2.79 -6.01
CA THR A 258 5.32 3.98 -5.17
C THR A 258 3.85 4.27 -4.91
N PHE A 259 3.49 4.41 -3.64
CA PHE A 259 2.18 4.85 -3.21
C PHE A 259 2.32 6.27 -2.64
N TYR A 260 1.93 7.27 -3.42
CA TYR A 260 1.86 8.65 -2.98
C TYR A 260 0.44 8.94 -2.47
N PHE A 261 0.32 9.65 -1.36
CA PHE A 261 -0.95 10.16 -0.88
C PHE A 261 -0.89 11.66 -0.64
N ASN A 262 -2.04 12.30 -0.83
CA ASN A 262 -2.24 13.72 -0.63
C ASN A 262 -3.55 13.95 0.11
N SER A 263 -3.56 14.92 1.01
CA SER A 263 -4.75 15.44 1.70
C SER A 263 -4.59 16.94 1.97
N LYS A 264 -5.60 17.55 2.58
CA LYS A 264 -5.46 18.95 3.00
C LYS A 264 -4.46 19.14 4.15
N GLU A 265 -4.24 18.10 4.96
CA GLU A 265 -3.39 18.17 6.14
C GLU A 265 -1.95 17.77 5.85
N GLN A 266 -1.76 16.76 5.02
CA GLN A 266 -0.41 16.22 4.79
C GLN A 266 -0.30 15.48 3.46
N GLN A 267 0.94 15.33 3.01
CA GLN A 267 1.36 14.51 1.89
C GLN A 267 2.40 13.51 2.35
N GLY A 268 2.48 12.37 1.68
CA GLY A 268 3.49 11.37 2.01
C GLY A 268 3.63 10.29 0.95
N LEU A 269 4.61 9.44 1.20
CA LEU A 269 4.98 8.33 0.32
C LEU A 269 5.13 7.05 1.12
N TYR A 270 4.61 5.97 0.55
CA TYR A 270 4.98 4.61 0.89
C TYR A 270 5.78 4.03 -0.27
N LEU A 271 6.98 3.58 0.02
CA LEU A 271 7.86 2.91 -0.95
C LEU A 271 7.93 1.44 -0.61
N THR A 272 7.73 0.57 -1.59
CA THR A 272 7.89 -0.88 -1.37
C THR A 272 9.33 -1.19 -0.95
N HIS A 273 9.48 -1.95 0.12
CA HIS A 273 10.76 -2.37 0.66
C HIS A 273 10.71 -3.85 1.05
N ASN A 274 11.81 -4.59 0.79
CA ASN A 274 11.88 -6.01 1.13
C ASN A 274 10.63 -6.82 0.72
N ILE A 275 10.12 -6.55 -0.49
CA ILE A 275 9.04 -7.29 -1.17
C ILE A 275 7.64 -7.09 -0.54
N MET A 276 7.49 -7.26 0.76
CA MET A 276 6.20 -7.18 1.46
C MET A 276 6.06 -5.94 2.34
N ASN A 277 7.17 -5.33 2.69
CA ASN A 277 7.19 -4.21 3.60
C ASN A 277 7.20 -2.88 2.85
N TYR A 278 7.10 -1.81 3.59
CA TYR A 278 7.15 -0.46 3.05
C TYR A 278 7.94 0.48 3.97
N LEU A 279 8.45 1.52 3.37
CA LEU A 279 9.02 2.68 4.05
C LEU A 279 8.05 3.84 3.90
N GLU A 280 7.63 4.47 5.00
CA GLU A 280 6.78 5.65 5.00
C GLU A 280 7.61 6.91 5.26
N THR A 281 7.38 7.97 4.50
CA THR A 281 7.93 9.28 4.79
C THR A 281 6.96 10.40 4.45
N THR A 282 6.99 11.46 5.25
CA THR A 282 6.27 12.73 5.03
C THR A 282 7.24 13.90 4.89
N ASN A 283 8.53 13.63 4.67
CA ASN A 283 9.53 14.68 4.43
C ASN A 283 9.17 15.51 3.20
N GLN A 284 8.89 16.78 3.40
CA GLN A 284 8.31 17.66 2.38
C GLN A 284 9.17 17.78 1.13
N SER A 285 10.48 17.92 1.27
CA SER A 285 11.38 18.03 0.12
C SER A 285 11.36 16.76 -0.72
N TYR A 286 11.55 15.59 -0.09
CA TYR A 286 11.56 14.30 -0.77
C TYR A 286 10.21 13.98 -1.41
N VAL A 287 9.10 14.24 -0.70
CA VAL A 287 7.73 14.03 -1.21
C VAL A 287 7.46 14.92 -2.41
N SER A 288 7.87 16.21 -2.37
CA SER A 288 7.69 17.14 -3.49
C SER A 288 8.50 16.73 -4.72
N ASP A 289 9.76 16.32 -4.53
CA ASP A 289 10.61 15.84 -5.62
C ASP A 289 10.04 14.56 -6.25
N SER A 290 9.60 13.62 -5.43
CA SER A 290 8.95 12.38 -5.89
C SER A 290 7.65 12.67 -6.64
N LYS A 291 6.83 13.60 -6.12
CA LYS A 291 5.59 14.03 -6.79
C LYS A 291 5.85 14.64 -8.16
N MET A 292 6.89 15.46 -8.28
CA MET A 292 7.28 16.03 -9.58
C MET A 292 7.64 14.92 -10.60
N ILE A 293 8.32 13.86 -10.17
CA ILE A 293 8.65 12.73 -11.05
C ILE A 293 7.38 11.96 -11.42
N ILE A 294 6.49 11.68 -10.46
CA ILE A 294 5.20 11.03 -10.71
C ILE A 294 4.35 11.84 -11.71
N ASP A 295 4.32 13.17 -11.58
CA ASP A 295 3.57 14.03 -12.51
C ASP A 295 4.15 13.97 -13.94
N LYS A 296 5.47 13.89 -14.08
CA LYS A 296 6.12 13.65 -15.38
C LYS A 296 5.78 12.26 -15.95
N GLN A 297 5.69 11.25 -15.11
CA GLN A 297 5.24 9.92 -15.55
C GLN A 297 3.80 9.96 -16.05
N ILE A 298 2.89 10.61 -15.32
CA ILE A 298 1.49 10.79 -15.75
C ILE A 298 1.42 11.56 -17.07
N ALA A 299 2.18 12.65 -17.22
CA ALA A 299 2.21 13.46 -18.44
C ALA A 299 2.70 12.68 -19.68
N ASN A 300 3.56 11.67 -19.46
CA ASN A 300 4.09 10.77 -20.50
C ASN A 300 3.29 9.48 -20.65
N SER A 301 2.11 9.38 -20.02
CA SER A 301 1.25 8.20 -20.04
C SER A 301 -0.07 8.49 -20.75
N SER A 302 -0.68 7.47 -21.31
CA SER A 302 -2.02 7.54 -21.90
C SER A 302 -3.08 7.29 -20.85
N LEU A 303 -4.00 8.25 -20.61
CA LEU A 303 -5.19 8.00 -19.77
C LEU A 303 -6.09 7.01 -20.53
N ILE A 304 -6.26 5.80 -19.99
CA ILE A 304 -7.04 4.71 -20.61
C ILE A 304 -8.36 4.43 -19.88
N SER A 305 -8.65 5.09 -18.75
CA SER A 305 -9.97 5.06 -18.13
C SER A 305 -10.90 6.06 -18.79
N ILE A 306 -12.18 5.69 -18.97
CA ILE A 306 -13.26 6.50 -19.58
C ILE A 306 -12.98 6.87 -21.04
N VAL A 307 -11.83 7.46 -21.32
CA VAL A 307 -11.37 7.88 -22.66
C VAL A 307 -10.37 6.88 -23.26
N ASN A 308 -9.95 7.10 -24.51
CA ASN A 308 -8.94 6.30 -25.22
C ASN A 308 -9.28 4.78 -25.24
N GLU A 309 -10.51 4.47 -25.67
CA GLU A 309 -11.01 3.08 -25.72
C GLU A 309 -10.09 2.14 -26.49
N LYS A 310 -9.48 2.60 -27.60
CA LYS A 310 -8.56 1.80 -28.42
C LYS A 310 -7.35 1.35 -27.58
N GLU A 311 -6.71 2.27 -26.88
CA GLU A 311 -5.53 1.99 -26.05
C GLU A 311 -5.90 1.11 -24.85
N ARG A 312 -7.05 1.36 -24.22
CA ARG A 312 -7.59 0.50 -23.17
C ARG A 312 -7.81 -0.94 -23.66
N ASN A 313 -8.47 -1.10 -24.81
CA ASN A 313 -8.70 -2.44 -25.38
C ASN A 313 -7.39 -3.13 -25.73
N HIS A 314 -6.39 -2.41 -26.26
CA HIS A 314 -5.07 -2.95 -26.55
C HIS A 314 -4.36 -3.40 -25.26
N PHE A 315 -4.36 -2.58 -24.21
CA PHE A 315 -3.77 -2.94 -22.92
C PHE A 315 -4.34 -4.26 -22.37
N PHE A 316 -5.67 -4.37 -22.29
CA PHE A 316 -6.31 -5.56 -21.73
C PHE A 316 -6.15 -6.78 -22.65
N TYR A 317 -6.12 -6.60 -23.96
CA TYR A 317 -5.82 -7.68 -24.91
C TYR A 317 -4.41 -8.25 -24.71
N GLU A 318 -3.40 -7.41 -24.58
CA GLU A 318 -2.01 -7.88 -24.35
C GLU A 318 -1.86 -8.50 -22.95
N PHE A 319 -2.55 -7.98 -21.96
CA PHE A 319 -2.57 -8.58 -20.63
C PHE A 319 -3.19 -9.99 -20.65
N GLU A 320 -4.37 -10.16 -21.22
CA GLU A 320 -5.05 -11.45 -21.34
C GLU A 320 -4.26 -12.43 -22.21
N ARG A 321 -3.70 -11.96 -23.33
CA ARG A 321 -2.81 -12.73 -24.18
C ARG A 321 -1.61 -13.28 -23.39
N THR A 322 -1.01 -12.46 -22.54
CA THR A 322 0.11 -12.89 -21.69
C THR A 322 -0.33 -13.95 -20.68
N ILE A 323 -1.49 -13.80 -20.05
CA ILE A 323 -2.08 -14.82 -19.17
C ILE A 323 -2.24 -16.15 -19.92
N HIS A 324 -2.84 -16.12 -21.12
CA HIS A 324 -3.04 -17.33 -21.94
C HIS A 324 -1.73 -18.00 -22.36
N LEU A 325 -0.67 -17.23 -22.64
CA LEU A 325 0.65 -17.78 -22.97
C LEU A 325 1.27 -18.54 -21.78
N PHE A 326 1.14 -18.02 -20.56
CA PHE A 326 1.63 -18.72 -19.36
C PHE A 326 0.79 -19.95 -19.06
N ARG A 327 -0.53 -19.83 -19.17
CA ARG A 327 -1.50 -20.91 -18.94
C ARG A 327 -1.25 -22.10 -19.87
N LYS A 328 -1.13 -21.86 -21.19
CA LYS A 328 -0.85 -22.90 -22.21
C LYS A 328 0.43 -23.69 -21.95
N LYS A 329 1.46 -23.07 -21.38
CA LYS A 329 2.70 -23.79 -21.04
C LYS A 329 2.47 -24.85 -19.97
N ILE A 330 1.61 -24.57 -19.00
CA ILE A 330 1.26 -25.51 -17.93
C ILE A 330 0.31 -26.59 -18.47
N GLU A 331 -0.67 -26.22 -19.30
CA GLU A 331 -1.58 -27.17 -19.93
C GLU A 331 -0.82 -28.21 -20.75
N ALA A 332 0.11 -27.78 -21.61
CA ALA A 332 0.91 -28.69 -22.41
C ALA A 332 1.77 -29.64 -21.57
N ASP A 333 2.27 -29.17 -20.41
CA ASP A 333 3.04 -30.03 -19.51
C ASP A 333 2.14 -31.04 -18.74
N LEU A 334 0.86 -30.72 -18.50
CA LEU A 334 -0.11 -31.62 -17.83
C LEU A 334 -0.65 -32.70 -18.76
N GLU A 335 -0.69 -32.42 -20.09
CA GLU A 335 -1.17 -33.35 -21.09
C GLU A 335 -0.06 -34.33 -21.59
N SER A 336 1.23 -34.06 -21.23
CA SER A 336 2.41 -34.89 -21.63
C SER A 336 2.72 -35.96 -20.58
#